data_f0be389bc41f670509c9ea427b13fd28
#
_entry.id   f0be389bc41f670509c9ea427b13fd28
#
_cell.length_a   1.000
_cell.length_b   1.000
_cell.length_c   1.000
_cell.angle_alpha   90.00
_cell.angle_beta   90.00
_cell.angle_gamma   90.00
#
_symmetry.space_group_name_H-M   'P 1'
#
loop_
_entity.id
_entity.type
_entity.pdbx_description
1 polymer ?
#
loop_
_entity_poly.entity_id
_entity_poly.type
_entity_poly.pdbx_seq_one_letter_code
_entity_poly.pdbx_strand_id
1 'polypeptide(L)'
;MNRFLPAAFAAALLASPLTTARAADTPQREPYGIALEGFAYPYPVQLLPVVNDGEQLSMAYMDVAPVQPNGRTVVLLHGRNFPSSYWAPVIKMLSEAGFRVVVPDQIGFGKSSKPQGELHFDTLARNTIALLDHLKIDKAEIVAHSLGGMLGVRIARAYPDRVAHLVLTAPIGLEDYRLYVPPTPTEKIIEAEDKLTADGYRKQLQTNYSIKLPPDQITPFIDARFNIKGSPDYPRWLRAFVSSGQMIYREPVAHEVALITEPTLFIMGADDHNAPGRPNAPEALRAKMGQNAELAKAFAAKMPNARAEVIPDTGHLVFLEAPEKYRELVLGFLGR
;
A
#
# COMPACT_ATOMS: atom_id res chain seq x y z
N MET A 1 -35.12 -78.82 55.83
CA MET A 1 -35.28 -77.40 56.16
C MET A 1 -34.07 -76.64 55.59
N ASN A 2 -34.18 -76.15 54.36
CA ASN A 2 -33.12 -75.47 53.68
C ASN A 2 -33.44 -73.98 53.65
N ARG A 3 -32.52 -73.14 54.20
CA ARG A 3 -32.61 -71.72 54.14
C ARG A 3 -31.70 -71.21 52.98
N PHE A 4 -32.32 -70.59 51.99
CA PHE A 4 -31.58 -69.87 50.94
C PHE A 4 -31.31 -68.44 51.43
N LEU A 5 -30.01 -68.04 51.29
CA LEU A 5 -29.60 -66.65 51.41
C LEU A 5 -29.46 -66.04 50.00
N PRO A 6 -29.89 -64.80 49.75
CA PRO A 6 -29.68 -64.13 48.47
C PRO A 6 -28.32 -63.43 48.41
N ALA A 7 -27.63 -63.64 47.30
CA ALA A 7 -26.38 -62.93 46.97
C ALA A 7 -26.69 -61.54 46.47
N ALA A 8 -26.06 -60.54 47.09
CA ALA A 8 -26.10 -59.14 46.63
C ALA A 8 -25.02 -58.93 45.57
N PHE A 9 -25.43 -58.55 44.36
CA PHE A 9 -24.54 -58.08 43.31
C PHE A 9 -24.24 -56.59 43.56
N ALA A 10 -22.99 -56.28 43.85
CA ALA A 10 -22.51 -54.86 43.87
C ALA A 10 -22.05 -54.47 42.45
N ALA A 11 -22.77 -53.58 41.81
CA ALA A 11 -22.37 -52.96 40.54
C ALA A 11 -21.32 -51.86 40.81
N ALA A 12 -20.09 -52.09 40.42
CA ALA A 12 -19.01 -51.09 40.44
C ALA A 12 -19.19 -50.16 39.22
N LEU A 13 -19.57 -48.92 39.44
CA LEU A 13 -19.54 -47.83 38.45
C LEU A 13 -18.08 -47.40 38.22
N LEU A 14 -17.52 -47.79 37.08
CA LEU A 14 -16.25 -47.25 36.58
C LEU A 14 -16.49 -45.83 36.06
N ALA A 15 -16.09 -44.84 36.84
CA ALA A 15 -16.02 -43.44 36.39
C ALA A 15 -14.77 -43.29 35.50
N SER A 16 -14.95 -43.16 34.18
CA SER A 16 -13.91 -42.76 33.26
C SER A 16 -13.57 -41.30 33.43
N PRO A 17 -12.31 -40.88 33.57
CA PRO A 17 -11.97 -39.46 33.61
C PRO A 17 -12.24 -38.86 32.25
N LEU A 18 -13.11 -37.85 32.19
CA LEU A 18 -13.22 -36.92 31.05
C LEU A 18 -11.89 -36.13 30.91
N THR A 19 -11.06 -36.62 30.01
CA THR A 19 -9.94 -35.79 29.50
C THR A 19 -10.52 -34.63 28.72
N THR A 20 -10.55 -33.46 29.34
CA THR A 20 -10.77 -32.21 28.62
C THR A 20 -9.63 -32.07 27.60
N ALA A 21 -9.97 -32.24 26.33
CA ALA A 21 -9.05 -31.92 25.23
C ALA A 21 -8.73 -30.41 25.36
N ARG A 22 -7.50 -30.11 25.82
CA ARG A 22 -6.93 -28.78 25.76
C ARG A 22 -6.90 -28.40 24.28
N ALA A 23 -7.59 -27.31 23.92
CA ALA A 23 -7.48 -26.72 22.59
C ALA A 23 -5.99 -26.61 22.25
N ALA A 24 -5.57 -27.24 21.16
CA ALA A 24 -4.20 -27.12 20.70
C ALA A 24 -3.91 -25.63 20.55
N ASP A 25 -2.92 -25.14 21.31
CA ASP A 25 -2.41 -23.79 21.15
C ASP A 25 -2.00 -23.67 19.68
N THR A 26 -2.72 -22.87 18.91
CA THR A 26 -2.29 -22.46 17.57
C THR A 26 -0.91 -21.88 17.77
N PRO A 27 0.14 -22.34 17.10
CA PRO A 27 1.48 -21.83 17.31
C PRO A 27 1.43 -20.31 17.10
N GLN A 28 1.74 -19.57 18.16
CA GLN A 28 1.75 -18.12 18.13
C GLN A 28 2.86 -17.73 17.15
N ARG A 29 2.46 -17.17 16.02
CA ARG A 29 3.41 -16.76 14.97
C ARG A 29 4.32 -15.69 15.56
N GLU A 30 5.63 -15.85 15.41
CA GLU A 30 6.60 -14.82 15.79
C GLU A 30 6.25 -13.49 15.10
N PRO A 31 6.33 -12.37 15.83
CA PRO A 31 6.10 -11.07 15.24
C PRO A 31 7.05 -10.81 14.07
N TYR A 32 6.57 -10.12 13.04
CA TYR A 32 7.47 -9.61 12.02
C TYR A 32 8.35 -8.50 12.61
N GLY A 33 9.62 -8.46 12.20
CA GLY A 33 10.42 -7.27 12.37
C GLY A 33 9.86 -6.08 11.57
N ILE A 34 10.34 -4.88 11.88
CA ILE A 34 9.82 -3.65 11.25
C ILE A 34 10.18 -3.51 9.77
N ALA A 35 11.12 -4.30 9.26
CA ALA A 35 11.40 -4.46 7.83
C ALA A 35 10.68 -5.68 7.23
N LEU A 36 9.57 -6.10 7.84
CA LEU A 36 8.76 -7.24 7.40
C LEU A 36 9.58 -8.52 7.24
N GLU A 37 10.53 -8.76 8.15
CA GLU A 37 11.27 -10.01 8.22
C GLU A 37 10.27 -11.16 8.45
N GLY A 38 10.35 -12.20 7.64
CA GLY A 38 9.39 -13.30 7.65
C GLY A 38 8.13 -13.11 6.81
N PHE A 39 7.85 -11.90 6.29
CA PHE A 39 6.79 -11.71 5.30
C PHE A 39 7.32 -11.98 3.88
N ALA A 40 6.66 -12.90 3.15
CA ALA A 40 7.09 -13.30 1.81
C ALA A 40 6.78 -12.22 0.77
N TYR A 41 7.76 -11.94 -0.10
CA TYR A 41 7.58 -11.15 -1.31
C TYR A 41 7.53 -12.05 -2.54
N PRO A 42 6.85 -11.64 -3.62
CA PRO A 42 6.68 -12.49 -4.80
C PRO A 42 7.97 -12.70 -5.62
N TYR A 43 8.95 -11.83 -5.44
CA TYR A 43 10.25 -11.86 -6.12
C TYR A 43 11.38 -11.56 -5.14
N PRO A 44 12.65 -11.91 -5.48
CA PRO A 44 13.81 -11.60 -4.66
C PRO A 44 13.92 -10.11 -4.36
N VAL A 45 14.21 -9.79 -3.10
CA VAL A 45 14.38 -8.43 -2.61
C VAL A 45 15.87 -8.12 -2.51
N GLN A 46 16.27 -6.98 -3.06
CA GLN A 46 17.61 -6.41 -2.97
C GLN A 46 17.57 -5.15 -2.11
N LEU A 47 18.73 -4.71 -1.62
CA LEU A 47 18.86 -3.52 -0.78
C LEU A 47 19.81 -2.54 -1.43
N LEU A 48 19.38 -1.27 -1.55
CA LEU A 48 20.20 -0.13 -1.95
C LEU A 48 20.52 0.71 -0.71
N PRO A 49 21.79 0.90 -0.33
CA PRO A 49 22.16 1.88 0.68
C PRO A 49 21.83 3.30 0.23
N VAL A 50 21.17 4.06 1.10
CA VAL A 50 20.86 5.48 0.88
C VAL A 50 21.15 6.28 2.15
N VAL A 51 21.38 7.57 2.01
CA VAL A 51 21.59 8.48 3.15
C VAL A 51 20.53 9.58 3.10
N ASN A 52 19.70 9.66 4.14
CA ASN A 52 18.72 10.73 4.28
C ASN A 52 19.00 11.48 5.58
N ASP A 53 19.20 12.79 5.50
CA ASP A 53 19.47 13.67 6.63
C ASP A 53 20.58 13.16 7.58
N GLY A 54 21.62 12.54 7.00
CA GLY A 54 22.75 11.95 7.73
C GLY A 54 22.50 10.54 8.29
N GLU A 55 21.27 10.00 8.21
CA GLU A 55 20.96 8.63 8.62
C GLU A 55 21.26 7.63 7.49
N GLN A 56 22.04 6.58 7.81
CA GLN A 56 22.32 5.46 6.91
C GLN A 56 21.09 4.54 6.88
N LEU A 57 20.50 4.38 5.70
CA LEU A 57 19.27 3.61 5.49
C LEU A 57 19.45 2.63 4.33
N SER A 58 18.55 1.66 4.24
CA SER A 58 18.50 0.70 3.14
C SER A 58 17.13 0.75 2.47
N MET A 59 17.12 0.99 1.15
CA MET A 59 15.93 0.92 0.32
C MET A 59 15.79 -0.48 -0.26
N ALA A 60 14.73 -1.18 0.09
CA ALA A 60 14.43 -2.50 -0.45
C ALA A 60 13.74 -2.35 -1.81
N TYR A 61 14.04 -3.24 -2.74
CA TYR A 61 13.39 -3.27 -4.05
C TYR A 61 13.40 -4.66 -4.66
N MET A 62 12.41 -4.95 -5.51
CA MET A 62 12.40 -6.08 -6.43
C MET A 62 12.79 -5.56 -7.82
N ASP A 63 13.62 -6.32 -8.55
CA ASP A 63 14.03 -6.06 -9.93
C ASP A 63 13.74 -7.30 -10.76
N VAL A 64 12.69 -7.23 -11.57
CA VAL A 64 12.13 -8.39 -12.29
C VAL A 64 12.43 -8.26 -13.77
N ALA A 65 13.20 -9.22 -14.27
CA ALA A 65 13.50 -9.32 -15.69
C ALA A 65 12.24 -9.66 -16.50
N PRO A 66 12.11 -9.10 -17.72
CA PRO A 66 11.01 -9.45 -18.62
C PRO A 66 11.17 -10.86 -19.20
N VAL A 67 10.05 -11.47 -19.59
CA VAL A 67 10.05 -12.75 -20.30
C VAL A 67 10.72 -12.61 -21.69
N GLN A 68 10.35 -11.57 -22.42
CA GLN A 68 10.98 -11.17 -23.68
C GLN A 68 11.24 -9.66 -23.64
N PRO A 69 12.50 -9.20 -23.59
CA PRO A 69 12.81 -7.78 -23.41
C PRO A 69 12.29 -6.89 -24.53
N ASN A 70 11.61 -5.81 -24.19
CA ASN A 70 11.24 -4.74 -25.10
C ASN A 70 12.14 -3.48 -24.98
N GLY A 71 13.19 -3.55 -24.16
CA GLY A 71 14.13 -2.46 -23.89
C GLY A 71 13.63 -1.38 -22.96
N ARG A 72 12.41 -1.51 -22.39
CA ARG A 72 11.78 -0.51 -21.52
C ARG A 72 11.66 -0.99 -20.09
N THR A 73 11.70 -0.06 -19.14
CA THR A 73 11.56 -0.34 -17.72
C THR A 73 10.35 0.37 -17.15
N VAL A 74 9.57 -0.35 -16.32
CA VAL A 74 8.50 0.21 -15.50
C VAL A 74 8.92 0.25 -14.05
N VAL A 75 8.70 1.39 -13.39
CA VAL A 75 8.83 1.52 -11.93
C VAL A 75 7.44 1.56 -11.31
N LEU A 76 7.18 0.68 -10.33
CA LEU A 76 5.91 0.62 -9.60
C LEU A 76 6.05 1.33 -8.26
N LEU A 77 5.34 2.44 -8.06
CA LEU A 77 5.32 3.21 -6.82
C LEU A 77 4.08 2.86 -6.00
N HIS A 78 4.31 2.26 -4.82
CA HIS A 78 3.22 1.75 -3.97
C HIS A 78 2.48 2.84 -3.19
N GLY A 79 1.28 2.48 -2.71
CA GLY A 79 0.49 3.30 -1.79
C GLY A 79 0.96 3.19 -0.32
N ARG A 80 0.28 3.90 0.58
CA ARG A 80 0.67 3.99 2.00
C ARG A 80 0.45 2.70 2.79
N ASN A 81 -0.62 1.98 2.49
CA ASN A 81 -1.19 1.01 3.44
C ASN A 81 -0.68 -0.42 3.27
N PHE A 82 -0.09 -0.76 2.13
CA PHE A 82 0.32 -2.11 1.80
C PHE A 82 1.79 -2.15 1.39
N PRO A 83 2.52 -3.23 1.70
CA PRO A 83 3.86 -3.44 1.16
C PRO A 83 3.81 -3.63 -0.35
N SER A 84 4.90 -3.32 -1.05
CA SER A 84 4.96 -3.39 -2.53
C SER A 84 4.67 -4.78 -3.11
N SER A 85 4.67 -5.83 -2.29
CA SER A 85 4.26 -7.19 -2.67
C SER A 85 2.85 -7.27 -3.27
N TYR A 86 1.95 -6.30 -2.97
CA TYR A 86 0.61 -6.26 -3.55
C TYR A 86 0.61 -5.99 -5.07
N TRP A 87 1.73 -5.53 -5.60
CA TRP A 87 1.92 -5.38 -7.03
C TRP A 87 2.15 -6.70 -7.80
N ALA A 88 2.17 -7.87 -7.13
CA ALA A 88 2.46 -9.15 -7.75
C ALA A 88 1.73 -9.41 -9.09
N PRO A 89 0.41 -9.18 -9.22
CA PRO A 89 -0.28 -9.36 -10.50
C PRO A 89 0.17 -8.38 -11.58
N VAL A 90 0.47 -7.14 -11.20
CA VAL A 90 0.93 -6.09 -12.14
C VAL A 90 2.37 -6.35 -12.58
N ILE A 91 3.24 -6.81 -11.67
CA ILE A 91 4.61 -7.23 -12.01
C ILE A 91 4.57 -8.34 -13.06
N LYS A 92 3.74 -9.38 -12.82
CA LYS A 92 3.55 -10.47 -13.77
C LYS A 92 3.07 -9.98 -15.12
N MET A 93 2.01 -9.16 -15.13
CA MET A 93 1.44 -8.58 -16.35
C MET A 93 2.48 -7.81 -17.19
N LEU A 94 3.27 -6.96 -16.55
CA LEU A 94 4.25 -6.11 -17.23
C LEU A 94 5.48 -6.90 -17.70
N SER A 95 5.98 -7.85 -16.89
CA SER A 95 7.12 -8.70 -17.29
C SER A 95 6.77 -9.61 -18.45
N GLU A 96 5.56 -10.15 -18.52
CA GLU A 96 5.02 -10.90 -19.66
C GLU A 96 4.87 -10.04 -20.90
N ALA A 97 4.56 -8.74 -20.73
CA ALA A 97 4.51 -7.76 -21.84
C ALA A 97 5.89 -7.24 -22.27
N GLY A 98 6.98 -7.75 -21.68
CA GLY A 98 8.35 -7.48 -22.08
C GLY A 98 9.04 -6.32 -21.34
N PHE A 99 8.42 -5.74 -20.31
CA PHE A 99 9.04 -4.69 -19.50
C PHE A 99 9.91 -5.29 -18.38
N ARG A 100 11.09 -4.69 -18.14
CA ARG A 100 11.76 -4.83 -16.85
C ARG A 100 10.93 -4.11 -15.80
N VAL A 101 10.70 -4.72 -14.64
CA VAL A 101 9.84 -4.14 -13.61
C VAL A 101 10.63 -3.92 -12.33
N VAL A 102 10.78 -2.66 -11.92
CA VAL A 102 11.48 -2.26 -10.68
C VAL A 102 10.44 -1.79 -9.66
N VAL A 103 10.47 -2.39 -8.47
CA VAL A 103 9.43 -2.16 -7.46
C VAL A 103 10.08 -1.85 -6.11
N PRO A 104 10.38 -0.58 -5.84
CA PRO A 104 10.89 -0.20 -4.52
C PRO A 104 9.81 -0.23 -3.44
N ASP A 105 10.17 -0.65 -2.24
CA ASP A 105 9.55 -0.17 -1.02
C ASP A 105 10.18 1.18 -0.70
N GLN A 106 9.42 2.24 -0.65
CA GLN A 106 9.96 3.55 -0.28
C GLN A 106 10.51 3.54 1.15
N ILE A 107 11.51 4.38 1.46
CA ILE A 107 11.99 4.54 2.83
C ILE A 107 10.79 4.87 3.74
N GLY A 108 10.70 4.19 4.87
CA GLY A 108 9.56 4.25 5.79
C GLY A 108 8.54 3.13 5.61
N PHE A 109 8.59 2.38 4.51
CA PHE A 109 7.59 1.37 4.15
C PHE A 109 8.19 -0.02 3.94
N GLY A 110 7.32 -1.04 3.89
CA GLY A 110 7.64 -2.41 3.51
C GLY A 110 8.91 -2.96 4.16
N LYS A 111 9.81 -3.49 3.34
CA LYS A 111 11.12 -4.02 3.77
C LYS A 111 12.23 -2.97 3.85
N SER A 112 11.96 -1.71 3.47
CA SER A 112 12.90 -0.61 3.62
C SER A 112 13.05 -0.14 5.07
N SER A 113 14.16 0.50 5.38
CA SER A 113 14.43 1.11 6.68
C SER A 113 13.34 2.09 7.09
N LYS A 114 13.05 2.17 8.39
CA LYS A 114 12.16 3.15 9.00
C LYS A 114 13.02 4.27 9.57
N PRO A 115 13.02 5.48 8.97
CA PRO A 115 13.88 6.58 9.43
C PRO A 115 13.44 7.11 10.80
N GLN A 116 14.35 7.78 11.50
CA GLN A 116 14.01 8.51 12.73
C GLN A 116 13.39 9.87 12.41
N GLY A 117 13.83 10.48 11.31
CA GLY A 117 13.33 11.76 10.82
C GLY A 117 11.98 11.69 10.13
N GLU A 118 11.50 12.85 9.72
CA GLU A 118 10.25 12.98 8.98
C GLU A 118 10.40 12.51 7.52
N LEU A 119 9.31 12.03 6.94
CA LEU A 119 9.26 11.68 5.52
C LEU A 119 8.87 12.90 4.70
N HIS A 120 9.51 13.04 3.52
CA HIS A 120 9.26 14.09 2.55
C HIS A 120 9.23 13.52 1.14
N PHE A 121 8.30 13.96 0.28
CA PHE A 121 8.22 13.48 -1.09
C PHE A 121 9.50 13.77 -1.90
N ASP A 122 10.17 14.90 -1.66
CA ASP A 122 11.44 15.21 -2.33
C ASP A 122 12.54 14.21 -1.99
N THR A 123 12.60 13.75 -0.74
CA THR A 123 13.57 12.73 -0.32
C THR A 123 13.23 11.36 -0.93
N LEU A 124 11.94 10.97 -0.94
CA LEU A 124 11.50 9.73 -1.59
C LEU A 124 11.76 9.77 -3.10
N ALA A 125 11.55 10.93 -3.75
CA ALA A 125 11.85 11.12 -5.17
C ALA A 125 13.35 10.96 -5.44
N ARG A 126 14.23 11.63 -4.67
CA ARG A 126 15.70 11.48 -4.79
C ARG A 126 16.14 10.01 -4.62
N ASN A 127 15.59 9.30 -3.64
CA ASN A 127 15.91 7.89 -3.42
C ASN A 127 15.47 7.03 -4.61
N THR A 128 14.31 7.31 -5.20
CA THR A 128 13.83 6.60 -6.40
C THR A 128 14.75 6.86 -7.59
N ILE A 129 15.19 8.10 -7.79
CA ILE A 129 16.16 8.44 -8.85
C ILE A 129 17.51 7.77 -8.58
N ALA A 130 17.99 7.76 -7.34
CA ALA A 130 19.23 7.06 -6.99
C ALA A 130 19.15 5.55 -7.27
N LEU A 131 17.97 4.93 -7.10
CA LEU A 131 17.74 3.54 -7.50
C LEU A 131 17.82 3.37 -9.02
N LEU A 132 17.24 4.28 -9.81
CA LEU A 132 17.35 4.24 -11.27
C LEU A 132 18.82 4.37 -11.71
N ASP A 133 19.58 5.28 -11.10
CA ASP A 133 21.02 5.49 -11.39
C ASP A 133 21.83 4.24 -11.06
N HIS A 134 21.58 3.64 -9.89
CA HIS A 134 22.20 2.38 -9.47
C HIS A 134 21.96 1.24 -10.47
N LEU A 135 20.74 1.16 -11.00
CA LEU A 135 20.31 0.15 -11.97
C LEU A 135 20.64 0.51 -13.42
N LYS A 136 21.27 1.68 -13.65
CA LYS A 136 21.62 2.23 -14.98
C LYS A 136 20.39 2.38 -15.88
N ILE A 137 19.31 2.92 -15.33
CA ILE A 137 18.06 3.20 -16.01
C ILE A 137 17.97 4.71 -16.22
N ASP A 138 18.18 5.17 -17.44
CA ASP A 138 18.15 6.59 -17.77
C ASP A 138 16.73 7.16 -17.72
N LYS A 139 15.76 6.41 -18.24
CA LYS A 139 14.36 6.84 -18.33
C LYS A 139 13.43 5.64 -18.10
N ALA A 140 12.32 5.86 -17.36
CA ALA A 140 11.38 4.81 -17.01
C ALA A 140 9.91 5.21 -17.21
N GLU A 141 9.06 4.21 -17.40
CA GLU A 141 7.61 4.32 -17.23
C GLU A 141 7.31 4.32 -15.73
N ILE A 142 6.55 5.26 -15.25
CA ILE A 142 6.14 5.32 -13.84
C ILE A 142 4.67 4.87 -13.74
N VAL A 143 4.42 3.81 -12.98
CA VAL A 143 3.06 3.37 -12.61
C VAL A 143 2.93 3.52 -11.11
N ALA A 144 2.04 4.38 -10.67
CA ALA A 144 2.00 4.88 -9.31
C ALA A 144 0.59 4.77 -8.73
N HIS A 145 0.47 4.24 -7.50
CA HIS A 145 -0.81 4.05 -6.83
C HIS A 145 -0.92 4.89 -5.56
N SER A 146 -2.06 5.57 -5.38
CA SER A 146 -2.40 6.24 -4.12
C SER A 146 -1.35 7.29 -3.70
N LEU A 147 -0.69 7.13 -2.53
CA LEU A 147 0.48 7.93 -2.10
C LEU A 147 1.60 7.91 -3.16
N GLY A 148 1.84 6.74 -3.77
CA GLY A 148 2.78 6.65 -4.88
C GLY A 148 2.41 7.56 -6.04
N GLY A 149 1.12 7.87 -6.25
CA GLY A 149 0.66 8.84 -7.22
C GLY A 149 1.16 10.26 -6.92
N MET A 150 1.14 10.69 -5.64
CA MET A 150 1.76 11.97 -5.24
C MET A 150 3.26 11.96 -5.49
N LEU A 151 3.94 10.85 -5.17
CA LEU A 151 5.37 10.68 -5.46
C LEU A 151 5.65 10.70 -6.97
N GLY A 152 4.82 10.05 -7.78
CA GLY A 152 4.93 10.06 -9.24
C GLY A 152 4.80 11.48 -9.82
N VAL A 153 3.86 12.27 -9.32
CA VAL A 153 3.72 13.70 -9.66
C VAL A 153 4.98 14.47 -9.30
N ARG A 154 5.53 14.27 -8.08
CA ARG A 154 6.75 14.94 -7.63
C ARG A 154 7.96 14.53 -8.48
N ILE A 155 8.10 13.25 -8.85
CA ILE A 155 9.16 12.77 -9.72
C ILE A 155 9.04 13.39 -11.11
N ALA A 156 7.85 13.37 -11.73
CA ALA A 156 7.64 13.95 -13.05
C ALA A 156 7.95 15.46 -13.09
N ARG A 157 7.62 16.19 -12.01
CA ARG A 157 7.92 17.62 -11.88
C ARG A 157 9.38 17.93 -11.65
N ALA A 158 10.05 17.15 -10.78
CA ALA A 158 11.44 17.42 -10.39
C ALA A 158 12.47 16.81 -11.38
N TYR A 159 12.10 15.74 -12.05
CA TYR A 159 12.98 14.94 -12.92
C TYR A 159 12.28 14.54 -14.24
N PRO A 160 11.78 15.51 -15.04
CA PRO A 160 10.96 15.22 -16.24
C PRO A 160 11.72 14.34 -17.26
N ASP A 161 13.01 14.52 -17.42
CA ASP A 161 13.83 13.74 -18.34
C ASP A 161 13.93 12.25 -17.97
N ARG A 162 13.60 11.90 -16.73
CA ARG A 162 13.66 10.53 -16.20
C ARG A 162 12.33 9.77 -16.35
N VAL A 163 11.24 10.43 -16.81
CA VAL A 163 9.89 9.88 -16.90
C VAL A 163 9.44 9.81 -18.36
N ALA A 164 9.21 8.61 -18.87
CA ALA A 164 8.72 8.41 -20.24
C ALA A 164 7.18 8.56 -20.33
N HIS A 165 6.47 7.89 -19.43
CA HIS A 165 5.03 7.97 -19.25
C HIS A 165 4.70 7.91 -17.77
N LEU A 166 3.57 8.51 -17.38
CA LEU A 166 3.06 8.48 -16.01
C LEU A 166 1.67 7.86 -15.96
N VAL A 167 1.52 6.75 -15.25
CA VAL A 167 0.22 6.13 -14.96
C VAL A 167 -0.10 6.38 -13.48
N LEU A 168 -1.16 7.13 -13.24
CA LEU A 168 -1.65 7.48 -11.92
C LEU A 168 -2.90 6.65 -11.59
N THR A 169 -2.71 5.56 -10.85
CA THR A 169 -3.77 4.64 -10.44
C THR A 169 -4.34 5.08 -9.10
N ALA A 170 -5.61 5.45 -9.05
CA ALA A 170 -6.28 5.92 -7.84
C ALA A 170 -5.39 6.87 -6.99
N PRO A 171 -4.73 7.88 -7.63
CA PRO A 171 -3.84 8.77 -6.89
C PRO A 171 -4.61 9.55 -5.83
N ILE A 172 -3.99 9.78 -4.67
CA ILE A 172 -4.45 10.78 -3.71
C ILE A 172 -3.69 12.11 -3.96
N GLY A 173 -4.06 13.17 -3.25
CA GLY A 173 -3.40 14.48 -3.38
C GLY A 173 -3.83 15.30 -4.61
N LEU A 174 -4.90 14.90 -5.30
CA LEU A 174 -5.55 15.71 -6.33
C LEU A 174 -6.33 16.90 -5.74
N GLU A 175 -6.45 16.95 -4.42
CA GLU A 175 -6.99 18.06 -3.66
C GLU A 175 -6.03 18.43 -2.51
N ASP A 176 -6.05 19.67 -2.08
CA ASP A 176 -5.30 20.13 -0.91
C ASP A 176 -6.14 19.91 0.35
N TYR A 177 -5.84 18.86 1.10
CA TYR A 177 -6.58 18.47 2.30
C TYR A 177 -6.58 19.53 3.39
N ARG A 178 -5.59 20.44 3.42
CA ARG A 178 -5.50 21.56 4.39
C ARG A 178 -6.65 22.55 4.26
N LEU A 179 -7.32 22.58 3.12
CA LEU A 179 -8.50 23.42 2.88
C LEU A 179 -9.75 22.88 3.58
N TYR A 180 -9.74 21.61 3.98
CA TYR A 180 -10.91 20.90 4.51
C TYR A 180 -10.73 20.39 5.93
N VAL A 181 -9.49 19.99 6.29
CA VAL A 181 -9.20 19.33 7.54
C VAL A 181 -8.18 20.14 8.32
N PRO A 182 -8.45 20.49 9.59
CA PRO A 182 -7.44 21.14 10.42
C PRO A 182 -6.28 20.19 10.75
N PRO A 183 -5.08 20.72 11.02
CA PRO A 183 -3.95 19.88 11.41
C PRO A 183 -4.25 19.12 12.69
N THR A 184 -3.87 17.85 12.70
CA THR A 184 -3.98 17.00 13.91
C THR A 184 -2.60 16.85 14.53
N PRO A 185 -2.44 17.08 15.85
CA PRO A 185 -1.18 16.85 16.56
C PRO A 185 -0.66 15.42 16.38
N THR A 186 0.65 15.28 16.16
CA THR A 186 1.32 14.00 15.90
C THR A 186 1.00 12.94 16.95
N GLU A 187 1.02 13.32 18.22
CA GLU A 187 0.79 12.44 19.37
C GLU A 187 -0.63 11.84 19.32
N LYS A 188 -1.62 12.64 18.92
CA LYS A 188 -3.00 12.14 18.74
C LYS A 188 -3.12 11.16 17.61
N ILE A 189 -2.37 11.36 16.52
CA ILE A 189 -2.36 10.42 15.39
C ILE A 189 -1.67 9.12 15.82
N ILE A 190 -0.53 9.20 16.52
CA ILE A 190 0.19 8.05 17.09
C ILE A 190 -0.75 7.24 17.98
N GLU A 191 -1.43 7.90 18.91
CA GLU A 191 -2.37 7.25 19.83
C GLU A 191 -3.51 6.54 19.09
N ALA A 192 -4.09 7.17 18.08
CA ALA A 192 -5.17 6.60 17.28
C ALA A 192 -4.70 5.38 16.47
N GLU A 193 -3.52 5.46 15.84
CA GLU A 193 -2.92 4.37 15.07
C GLU A 193 -2.50 3.20 15.98
N ASP A 194 -1.98 3.48 17.16
CA ASP A 194 -1.60 2.46 18.14
C ASP A 194 -2.81 1.70 18.69
N LYS A 195 -3.93 2.38 18.92
CA LYS A 195 -5.19 1.77 19.37
C LYS A 195 -5.94 1.03 18.25
N LEU A 196 -5.58 1.25 16.99
CA LEU A 196 -6.27 0.61 15.87
C LEU A 196 -6.08 -0.91 15.93
N THR A 197 -7.20 -1.64 15.81
CA THR A 197 -7.23 -3.10 15.72
C THR A 197 -7.26 -3.59 14.29
N ALA A 198 -6.92 -4.86 14.06
CA ALA A 198 -7.00 -5.48 12.73
C ALA A 198 -8.42 -5.40 12.14
N ASP A 199 -9.46 -5.64 12.96
CA ASP A 199 -10.87 -5.55 12.53
C ASP A 199 -11.27 -4.10 12.24
N GLY A 200 -10.83 -3.16 13.08
CA GLY A 200 -11.03 -1.73 12.85
C GLY A 200 -10.41 -1.27 11.53
N TYR A 201 -9.21 -1.75 11.24
CA TYR A 201 -8.52 -1.46 9.99
C TYR A 201 -9.21 -2.11 8.79
N ARG A 202 -9.65 -3.38 8.90
CA ARG A 202 -10.45 -4.05 7.87
C ARG A 202 -11.69 -3.22 7.51
N LYS A 203 -12.39 -2.73 8.54
CA LYS A 203 -13.56 -1.86 8.34
C LYS A 203 -13.18 -0.55 7.63
N GLN A 204 -12.06 0.07 8.00
CA GLN A 204 -11.55 1.28 7.31
C GLN A 204 -11.25 1.00 5.83
N LEU A 205 -10.64 -0.15 5.49
CA LEU A 205 -10.37 -0.52 4.10
C LEU A 205 -11.68 -0.63 3.29
N GLN A 206 -12.72 -1.18 3.87
CA GLN A 206 -14.02 -1.31 3.22
C GLN A 206 -14.77 0.02 3.08
N THR A 207 -14.71 0.89 4.12
CA THR A 207 -15.55 2.11 4.17
C THR A 207 -14.85 3.33 3.58
N ASN A 208 -13.55 3.53 3.88
CA ASN A 208 -12.83 4.75 3.46
C ASN A 208 -12.13 4.57 2.11
N TYR A 209 -11.76 3.33 1.79
CA TYR A 209 -11.08 3.01 0.54
C TYR A 209 -11.97 2.27 -0.46
N SER A 210 -13.22 1.96 -0.06
CA SER A 210 -14.20 1.22 -0.87
C SER A 210 -13.63 -0.09 -1.47
N ILE A 211 -12.72 -0.76 -0.74
CA ILE A 211 -12.10 -1.99 -1.22
C ILE A 211 -13.12 -3.12 -1.16
N LYS A 212 -13.38 -3.74 -2.31
CA LYS A 212 -14.37 -4.80 -2.51
C LYS A 212 -13.76 -6.21 -2.64
N LEU A 213 -12.45 -6.33 -2.39
CA LEU A 213 -11.76 -7.61 -2.48
C LEU A 213 -12.29 -8.62 -1.43
N PRO A 214 -12.30 -9.92 -1.77
CA PRO A 214 -12.56 -10.98 -0.81
C PRO A 214 -11.63 -10.92 0.39
N PRO A 215 -12.08 -11.31 1.60
CA PRO A 215 -11.28 -11.22 2.82
C PRO A 215 -9.92 -11.92 2.76
N ASP A 216 -9.83 -13.06 2.07
CA ASP A 216 -8.59 -13.84 1.89
C ASP A 216 -7.52 -13.09 1.09
N GLN A 217 -7.91 -12.23 0.17
CA GLN A 217 -6.97 -11.40 -0.61
C GLN A 217 -6.43 -10.20 0.19
N ILE A 218 -7.15 -9.72 1.20
CA ILE A 218 -6.74 -8.58 2.03
C ILE A 218 -6.04 -9.03 3.32
N THR A 219 -6.44 -10.16 3.89
CA THR A 219 -5.93 -10.65 5.19
C THR A 219 -4.40 -10.67 5.25
N PRO A 220 -3.63 -11.14 4.25
CA PRO A 220 -2.17 -11.13 4.34
C PRO A 220 -1.58 -9.74 4.57
N PHE A 221 -2.19 -8.69 4.02
CA PHE A 221 -1.72 -7.31 4.18
C PHE A 221 -2.10 -6.72 5.55
N ILE A 222 -3.27 -7.11 6.08
CA ILE A 222 -3.66 -6.76 7.44
C ILE A 222 -2.71 -7.44 8.42
N ASP A 223 -2.43 -8.72 8.24
CA ASP A 223 -1.49 -9.48 9.06
C ASP A 223 -0.09 -8.88 9.00
N ALA A 224 0.40 -8.48 7.82
CA ALA A 224 1.69 -7.82 7.67
C ALA A 224 1.77 -6.56 8.56
N ARG A 225 0.71 -5.76 8.60
CA ARG A 225 0.65 -4.54 9.41
C ARG A 225 0.57 -4.83 10.92
N PHE A 226 -0.26 -5.79 11.32
CA PHE A 226 -0.57 -6.00 12.75
C PHE A 226 0.41 -6.95 13.44
N ASN A 227 1.06 -7.86 12.72
CA ASN A 227 2.13 -8.69 13.27
C ASN A 227 3.38 -7.90 13.67
N ILE A 228 3.59 -6.71 13.11
CA ILE A 228 4.69 -5.81 13.50
C ILE A 228 4.49 -5.28 14.93
N LYS A 229 3.24 -5.19 15.43
CA LYS A 229 2.95 -4.66 16.78
C LYS A 229 3.66 -5.43 17.90
N GLY A 230 4.00 -6.69 17.69
CA GLY A 230 4.80 -7.49 18.63
C GLY A 230 6.30 -7.24 18.58
N SER A 231 6.79 -6.47 17.60
CA SER A 231 8.22 -6.15 17.48
C SER A 231 8.67 -5.16 18.56
N PRO A 232 9.87 -5.33 19.15
CA PRO A 232 10.47 -4.32 20.04
C PRO A 232 10.63 -2.96 19.36
N ASP A 233 10.83 -2.92 18.05
CA ASP A 233 11.01 -1.72 17.24
C ASP A 233 9.70 -1.11 16.72
N TYR A 234 8.54 -1.65 17.13
CA TYR A 234 7.23 -1.14 16.70
C TYR A 234 7.05 0.37 16.88
N PRO A 235 7.52 1.00 17.97
CA PRO A 235 7.40 2.47 18.11
C PRO A 235 8.11 3.24 17.00
N ARG A 236 9.21 2.73 16.44
CA ARG A 236 9.92 3.33 15.30
C ARG A 236 9.09 3.17 14.02
N TRP A 237 8.54 1.99 13.78
CA TRP A 237 7.64 1.74 12.66
C TRP A 237 6.42 2.67 12.72
N LEU A 238 5.79 2.79 13.89
CA LEU A 238 4.60 3.61 14.09
C LEU A 238 4.87 5.09 13.79
N ARG A 239 6.00 5.63 14.23
CA ARG A 239 6.42 7.02 13.94
C ARG A 239 6.62 7.23 12.44
N ALA A 240 7.32 6.33 11.75
CA ALA A 240 7.51 6.42 10.31
C ALA A 240 6.18 6.35 9.55
N PHE A 241 5.27 5.45 9.99
CA PHE A 241 3.95 5.33 9.39
C PHE A 241 3.09 6.59 9.61
N VAL A 242 3.11 7.18 10.79
CA VAL A 242 2.41 8.45 11.07
C VAL A 242 3.03 9.59 10.27
N SER A 243 4.36 9.67 10.19
CA SER A 243 5.07 10.66 9.38
C SER A 243 4.64 10.62 7.91
N SER A 244 4.39 9.42 7.35
CA SER A 244 3.88 9.30 5.98
C SER A 244 2.50 9.93 5.78
N GLY A 245 1.63 9.83 6.76
CA GLY A 245 0.32 10.50 6.74
C GLY A 245 0.44 12.02 6.85
N GLN A 246 1.37 12.49 7.67
CA GLN A 246 1.65 13.93 7.78
C GLN A 246 2.33 14.50 6.54
N MET A 247 3.21 13.76 5.88
CA MET A 247 3.78 14.13 4.59
C MET A 247 2.67 14.36 3.56
N ILE A 248 1.69 13.44 3.44
CA ILE A 248 0.53 13.62 2.56
C ILE A 248 -0.21 14.93 2.85
N TYR A 249 -0.42 15.25 4.12
CA TYR A 249 -1.12 16.46 4.53
C TYR A 249 -0.32 17.74 4.28
N ARG A 250 0.98 17.75 4.58
CA ARG A 250 1.84 18.93 4.50
C ARG A 250 2.31 19.28 3.10
N GLU A 251 2.44 18.27 2.23
CA GLU A 251 3.05 18.39 0.91
C GLU A 251 2.06 18.06 -0.22
N PRO A 252 0.96 18.84 -0.37
CA PRO A 252 -0.01 18.59 -1.43
C PRO A 252 0.62 18.78 -2.81
N VAL A 253 0.22 17.95 -3.77
CA VAL A 253 0.70 18.01 -5.15
C VAL A 253 -0.35 18.51 -6.15
N ALA A 254 -1.55 18.83 -5.69
CA ALA A 254 -2.65 19.27 -6.52
C ALA A 254 -2.28 20.46 -7.44
N HIS A 255 -1.44 21.38 -6.95
CA HIS A 255 -0.96 22.55 -7.71
C HIS A 255 0.13 22.19 -8.74
N GLU A 256 0.74 21.01 -8.66
CA GLU A 256 1.79 20.55 -9.56
C GLU A 256 1.26 19.73 -10.73
N VAL A 257 0.14 19.01 -10.54
CA VAL A 257 -0.40 18.05 -11.51
C VAL A 257 -0.57 18.64 -12.90
N ALA A 258 -1.15 19.84 -12.99
CA ALA A 258 -1.39 20.50 -14.27
C ALA A 258 -0.12 21.00 -14.99
N LEU A 259 1.04 20.94 -14.31
CA LEU A 259 2.34 21.34 -14.85
C LEU A 259 3.11 20.18 -15.46
N ILE A 260 2.60 18.96 -15.38
CA ILE A 260 3.23 17.76 -15.96
C ILE A 260 3.02 17.78 -17.46
N THR A 261 4.08 17.55 -18.22
CA THR A 261 4.07 17.54 -19.70
C THR A 261 4.20 16.14 -20.29
N GLU A 262 4.64 15.18 -19.50
CA GLU A 262 4.78 13.78 -19.90
C GLU A 262 3.41 13.17 -20.20
N PRO A 263 3.31 12.25 -21.17
CA PRO A 263 2.09 11.51 -21.38
C PRO A 263 1.59 10.87 -20.09
N THR A 264 0.35 11.22 -19.68
CA THR A 264 -0.20 10.83 -18.39
C THR A 264 -1.56 10.14 -18.53
N LEU A 265 -1.72 9.00 -17.85
CA LEU A 265 -2.98 8.28 -17.73
C LEU A 265 -3.44 8.23 -16.28
N PHE A 266 -4.61 8.78 -16.00
CA PHE A 266 -5.30 8.55 -14.73
C PHE A 266 -6.21 7.32 -14.87
N ILE A 267 -6.14 6.39 -13.93
CA ILE A 267 -7.05 5.25 -13.82
C ILE A 267 -7.71 5.29 -12.44
N MET A 268 -9.00 5.53 -12.41
CA MET A 268 -9.78 5.72 -11.19
C MET A 268 -10.81 4.61 -11.02
N GLY A 269 -11.06 4.19 -9.80
CA GLY A 269 -12.26 3.45 -9.46
C GLY A 269 -13.43 4.43 -9.26
N ALA A 270 -14.62 4.09 -9.78
CA ALA A 270 -15.79 4.97 -9.67
C ALA A 270 -16.23 5.17 -8.21
N ASP A 271 -15.97 4.17 -7.34
CA ASP A 271 -16.38 4.18 -5.94
C ASP A 271 -15.23 4.62 -5.00
N ASP A 272 -14.08 5.00 -5.56
CA ASP A 272 -12.95 5.49 -4.77
C ASP A 272 -13.16 6.93 -4.33
N HIS A 273 -13.64 7.09 -3.10
CA HIS A 273 -13.80 8.38 -2.42
C HIS A 273 -12.74 8.61 -1.32
N ASN A 274 -11.59 7.93 -1.42
CA ASN A 274 -10.52 8.07 -0.44
C ASN A 274 -9.95 9.48 -0.43
N ALA A 275 -10.10 10.15 0.72
CA ALA A 275 -9.51 11.46 0.98
C ALA A 275 -8.94 11.49 2.40
N PRO A 276 -7.61 11.56 2.57
CA PRO A 276 -6.97 11.63 3.87
C PRO A 276 -7.57 12.71 4.77
N GLY A 277 -7.95 12.30 5.98
CA GLY A 277 -8.57 13.19 6.96
C GLY A 277 -10.08 13.44 6.78
N ARG A 278 -10.72 12.99 5.72
CA ARG A 278 -12.15 13.19 5.46
C ARG A 278 -13.08 12.87 6.65
N PRO A 279 -12.87 11.79 7.45
CA PRO A 279 -13.69 11.56 8.63
C PRO A 279 -13.63 12.68 9.67
N ASN A 280 -12.53 13.42 9.73
CA ASN A 280 -12.29 14.51 10.66
C ASN A 280 -12.69 15.90 10.11
N ALA A 281 -13.10 15.97 8.84
CA ALA A 281 -13.55 17.22 8.23
C ALA A 281 -14.92 17.64 8.79
N PRO A 282 -15.18 18.95 8.91
CA PRO A 282 -16.53 19.47 9.18
C PRO A 282 -17.54 18.89 8.18
N GLU A 283 -18.75 18.59 8.65
CA GLU A 283 -19.78 17.93 7.84
C GLU A 283 -20.05 18.64 6.51
N ALA A 284 -20.15 19.97 6.54
CA ALA A 284 -20.39 20.79 5.34
C ALA A 284 -19.26 20.71 4.28
N LEU A 285 -18.04 20.32 4.68
CA LEU A 285 -16.89 20.18 3.80
C LEU A 285 -16.66 18.72 3.38
N ARG A 286 -17.08 17.76 4.21
CA ARG A 286 -16.88 16.33 3.97
C ARG A 286 -17.43 15.85 2.63
N ALA A 287 -18.59 16.38 2.21
CA ALA A 287 -19.20 16.04 0.94
C ALA A 287 -18.40 16.53 -0.29
N LYS A 288 -17.54 17.54 -0.10
CA LYS A 288 -16.69 18.10 -1.17
C LYS A 288 -15.39 17.32 -1.36
N MET A 289 -15.00 16.49 -0.38
CA MET A 289 -13.76 15.74 -0.40
C MET A 289 -13.94 14.36 -1.07
N GLY A 290 -12.87 13.89 -1.71
CA GLY A 290 -12.83 12.56 -2.30
C GLY A 290 -13.63 12.43 -3.60
N GLN A 291 -13.80 13.51 -4.35
CA GLN A 291 -14.37 13.49 -5.71
C GLN A 291 -13.27 13.08 -6.72
N ASN A 292 -12.56 11.99 -6.43
CA ASN A 292 -11.31 11.63 -7.07
C ASN A 292 -11.44 11.44 -8.58
N ALA A 293 -12.50 10.76 -9.05
CA ALA A 293 -12.75 10.55 -10.47
C ALA A 293 -12.99 11.87 -11.23
N GLU A 294 -13.75 12.80 -10.64
CA GLU A 294 -14.03 14.12 -11.25
C GLU A 294 -12.78 15.00 -11.22
N LEU A 295 -12.00 14.96 -10.14
CA LEU A 295 -10.72 15.67 -10.07
C LEU A 295 -9.74 15.17 -11.13
N ALA A 296 -9.62 13.85 -11.32
CA ALA A 296 -8.75 13.27 -12.34
C ALA A 296 -9.15 13.71 -13.76
N LYS A 297 -10.45 13.70 -14.09
CA LYS A 297 -10.96 14.23 -15.37
C LYS A 297 -10.64 15.71 -15.53
N ALA A 298 -10.85 16.51 -14.47
CA ALA A 298 -10.61 17.95 -14.51
C ALA A 298 -9.11 18.27 -14.68
N PHE A 299 -8.19 17.49 -14.09
CA PHE A 299 -6.76 17.65 -14.31
C PHE A 299 -6.37 17.20 -15.72
N ALA A 300 -6.82 16.02 -16.16
CA ALA A 300 -6.53 15.52 -17.51
C ALA A 300 -6.94 16.52 -18.60
N ALA A 301 -8.08 17.20 -18.41
CA ALA A 301 -8.55 18.23 -19.36
C ALA A 301 -7.66 19.50 -19.41
N LYS A 302 -6.82 19.74 -18.40
CA LYS A 302 -5.91 20.89 -18.31
C LYS A 302 -4.47 20.56 -18.73
N MET A 303 -4.14 19.27 -18.81
CA MET A 303 -2.80 18.78 -19.14
C MET A 303 -2.69 18.54 -20.65
N PRO A 304 -1.52 18.87 -21.27
CA PRO A 304 -1.40 18.77 -22.75
C PRO A 304 -1.47 17.34 -23.28
N ASN A 305 -1.03 16.36 -22.50
CA ASN A 305 -0.87 14.96 -22.92
C ASN A 305 -1.49 13.99 -21.91
N ALA A 306 -2.68 14.28 -21.37
CA ALA A 306 -3.30 13.43 -20.35
C ALA A 306 -4.71 12.98 -20.72
N ARG A 307 -5.10 11.82 -20.18
CA ARG A 307 -6.46 11.32 -20.19
C ARG A 307 -6.81 10.65 -18.87
N ALA A 308 -8.10 10.58 -18.57
CA ALA A 308 -8.61 9.92 -17.36
C ALA A 308 -9.63 8.84 -17.76
N GLU A 309 -9.45 7.67 -17.19
CA GLU A 309 -10.34 6.51 -17.31
C GLU A 309 -10.94 6.18 -15.95
N VAL A 310 -12.23 5.92 -15.91
CA VAL A 310 -12.95 5.57 -14.70
C VAL A 310 -13.57 4.19 -14.85
N ILE A 311 -13.22 3.27 -13.97
CA ILE A 311 -13.72 1.90 -14.01
C ILE A 311 -14.93 1.79 -13.08
N PRO A 312 -16.11 1.40 -13.59
CA PRO A 312 -17.32 1.22 -12.77
C PRO A 312 -17.12 0.17 -11.67
N ASP A 313 -17.93 0.24 -10.63
CA ASP A 313 -18.00 -0.74 -9.53
C ASP A 313 -16.64 -1.10 -8.89
N THR A 314 -15.69 -0.19 -8.92
CA THR A 314 -14.31 -0.39 -8.50
C THR A 314 -13.93 0.64 -7.45
N GLY A 315 -13.26 0.20 -6.39
CA GLY A 315 -12.76 1.05 -5.32
C GLY A 315 -11.29 1.46 -5.51
N HIS A 316 -10.54 1.55 -4.41
CA HIS A 316 -9.18 2.09 -4.39
C HIS A 316 -8.11 1.15 -4.96
N LEU A 317 -8.29 -0.17 -4.86
CA LEU A 317 -7.34 -1.16 -5.38
C LEU A 317 -7.68 -1.60 -6.81
N VAL A 318 -7.77 -0.64 -7.71
CA VAL A 318 -8.24 -0.78 -9.09
C VAL A 318 -7.63 -1.99 -9.83
N PHE A 319 -6.32 -2.20 -9.70
CA PHE A 319 -5.60 -3.28 -10.37
C PHE A 319 -5.85 -4.68 -9.80
N LEU A 320 -6.41 -4.76 -8.57
CA LEU A 320 -6.84 -6.02 -7.95
C LEU A 320 -8.34 -6.26 -8.14
N GLU A 321 -9.13 -5.18 -8.17
CA GLU A 321 -10.59 -5.26 -8.27
C GLU A 321 -11.08 -5.41 -9.70
N ALA A 322 -10.36 -4.83 -10.68
CA ALA A 322 -10.67 -4.89 -12.11
C ALA A 322 -9.42 -5.21 -12.96
N PRO A 323 -8.75 -6.36 -12.74
CA PRO A 323 -7.43 -6.65 -13.31
C PRO A 323 -7.39 -6.64 -14.82
N GLU A 324 -8.41 -7.17 -15.50
CA GLU A 324 -8.44 -7.24 -16.97
C GLU A 324 -8.59 -5.86 -17.59
N LYS A 325 -9.48 -5.02 -17.05
CA LYS A 325 -9.65 -3.65 -17.54
C LYS A 325 -8.42 -2.80 -17.23
N TYR A 326 -7.82 -2.98 -16.06
CA TYR A 326 -6.56 -2.33 -15.71
C TYR A 326 -5.43 -2.71 -16.68
N ARG A 327 -5.30 -4.00 -17.00
CA ARG A 327 -4.35 -4.53 -17.98
C ARG A 327 -4.53 -3.86 -19.35
N GLU A 328 -5.76 -3.84 -19.87
CA GLU A 328 -6.10 -3.20 -21.16
C GLU A 328 -5.64 -1.74 -21.20
N LEU A 329 -5.99 -0.97 -20.14
CA LEU A 329 -5.70 0.45 -20.08
C LEU A 329 -4.19 0.74 -19.98
N VAL A 330 -3.49 0.03 -19.10
CA VAL A 330 -2.05 0.24 -18.89
C VAL A 330 -1.25 -0.18 -20.11
N LEU A 331 -1.46 -1.41 -20.62
CA LEU A 331 -0.70 -1.89 -21.76
C LEU A 331 -1.05 -1.11 -23.04
N GLY A 332 -2.32 -0.76 -23.24
CA GLY A 332 -2.74 0.09 -24.35
C GLY A 332 -2.11 1.49 -24.29
N PHE A 333 -1.98 2.07 -23.10
CA PHE A 333 -1.34 3.37 -22.92
C PHE A 333 0.19 3.30 -23.11
N LEU A 334 0.82 2.26 -22.63
CA LEU A 334 2.26 2.05 -22.79
C LEU A 334 2.62 1.54 -24.22
N GLY A 335 1.65 1.32 -25.11
CA GLY A 335 1.88 0.89 -26.50
C GLY A 335 2.19 -0.60 -26.61
N ARG A 336 1.44 -1.44 -25.89
CA ARG A 336 1.57 -2.91 -25.88
C ARG A 336 0.22 -3.62 -25.98
#